data_5d02d8cb38bd2a9c7b660651231e3a57
#
_entry.id   5d02d8cb38bd2a9c7b660651231e3a57
#
_cell.length_a   1.000
_cell.length_b   1.000
_cell.length_c   1.000
_cell.angle_alpha   90.00
_cell.angle_beta   90.00
_cell.angle_gamma   90.00
#
_symmetry.space_group_name_H-M   'P 1'
#
loop_
_entity.id
_entity.type
_entity.pdbx_description
1 polymer ?
#
loop_
_entity_poly.entity_id
_entity_poly.type
_entity_poly.pdbx_seq_one_letter_code
_entity_poly.pdbx_strand_id
1 'polypeptide(L)'
;MFNGSIADEREVLEVCLGLLHVGAGQVVRSLTTSGSRGEVGEAQMLSYLRENLAGLDDETLSDFVKKNRERHPIGPELDPEGRLTCVGDEEFHHIFRDGEGWERFRRMFPDSDGTLRFSRVGLDRDVTQALIYAGQQFDWNVGSGGYRLFSKNDGRWTERGRVGNWIS
;
A
#
# COMPACT_ATOMS: atom_id res chain seq x y z
N MET A 1 17.88 6.44 -10.17
CA MET A 1 16.84 6.01 -11.13
C MET A 1 15.98 4.95 -10.48
N PHE A 2 14.69 5.00 -10.72
CA PHE A 2 13.75 3.97 -10.27
C PHE A 2 13.58 2.90 -11.34
N ASN A 3 13.27 1.67 -10.93
CA ASN A 3 12.95 0.59 -11.86
C ASN A 3 11.48 0.71 -12.31
N GLY A 4 11.22 0.34 -13.56
CA GLY A 4 9.89 0.43 -14.15
C GLY A 4 9.34 1.85 -14.29
N SER A 5 8.14 1.95 -14.80
CA SER A 5 7.38 3.20 -14.95
C SER A 5 6.24 3.29 -13.95
N ILE A 6 5.63 4.46 -13.84
CA ILE A 6 4.42 4.63 -13.03
C ILE A 6 3.25 3.77 -13.55
N ALA A 7 3.21 3.49 -14.85
CA ALA A 7 2.22 2.59 -15.44
C ALA A 7 2.42 1.14 -14.97
N ASP A 8 3.68 0.68 -14.85
CA ASP A 8 3.99 -0.65 -14.30
C ASP A 8 3.57 -0.76 -12.83
N GLU A 9 3.84 0.28 -12.04
CA GLU A 9 3.41 0.33 -10.63
C GLU A 9 1.89 0.26 -10.52
N ARG A 10 1.17 0.98 -11.39
CA ARG A 10 -0.30 0.98 -11.41
C ARG A 10 -0.88 -0.38 -11.72
N GLU A 11 -0.30 -1.14 -12.67
CA GLU A 11 -0.73 -2.51 -12.95
C GLU A 11 -0.68 -3.40 -11.69
N VAL A 12 0.40 -3.33 -10.92
CA VAL A 12 0.55 -4.07 -9.67
C VAL A 12 -0.45 -3.60 -8.63
N LEU A 13 -0.62 -2.28 -8.49
CA LEU A 13 -1.57 -1.69 -7.55
C LEU A 13 -3.00 -2.15 -7.85
N GLU A 14 -3.43 -2.15 -9.11
CA GLU A 14 -4.76 -2.62 -9.52
C GLU A 14 -5.00 -4.08 -9.12
N VAL A 15 -4.04 -4.96 -9.35
CA VAL A 15 -4.13 -6.37 -8.93
C VAL A 15 -4.21 -6.48 -7.41
N CYS A 16 -3.37 -5.72 -6.68
CA CYS A 16 -3.38 -5.69 -5.22
C CYS A 16 -4.73 -5.23 -4.67
N LEU A 17 -5.28 -4.13 -5.19
CA LEU A 17 -6.59 -3.60 -4.77
C LEU A 17 -7.72 -4.60 -5.08
N GLY A 18 -7.65 -5.31 -6.19
CA GLY A 18 -8.58 -6.39 -6.52
C GLY A 18 -8.53 -7.53 -5.50
N LEU A 19 -7.35 -7.96 -5.09
CA LEU A 19 -7.17 -8.99 -4.05
C LEU A 19 -7.65 -8.54 -2.66
N LEU A 20 -7.61 -7.25 -2.39
CA LEU A 20 -8.13 -6.64 -1.16
C LEU A 20 -9.62 -6.32 -1.22
N HIS A 21 -10.29 -6.63 -2.33
CA HIS A 21 -11.70 -6.33 -2.58
C HIS A 21 -12.05 -4.83 -2.42
N VAL A 22 -11.13 -3.95 -2.83
CA VAL A 22 -11.33 -2.50 -2.75
C VAL A 22 -12.34 -2.05 -3.81
N GLY A 23 -13.45 -1.47 -3.35
CA GLY A 23 -14.52 -0.93 -4.19
C GLY A 23 -14.31 0.55 -4.55
N ALA A 24 -15.17 1.06 -5.42
CA ALA A 24 -15.22 2.48 -5.74
C ALA A 24 -15.64 3.30 -4.51
N GLY A 25 -15.06 4.49 -4.34
CA GLY A 25 -15.31 5.35 -3.18
C GLY A 25 -14.51 4.98 -1.92
N GLN A 26 -13.68 3.93 -1.99
CA GLN A 26 -12.80 3.56 -0.87
C GLN A 26 -11.91 4.72 -0.44
N VAL A 27 -11.96 5.05 0.84
CA VAL A 27 -11.09 6.09 1.41
C VAL A 27 -9.65 5.60 1.51
N VAL A 28 -8.73 6.40 1.01
CA VAL A 28 -7.29 6.17 1.10
C VAL A 28 -6.61 7.38 1.74
N ARG A 29 -5.57 7.13 2.52
CA ARG A 29 -4.67 8.22 2.97
C ARG A 29 -4.00 8.83 1.74
N SER A 30 -4.03 10.15 1.65
CA SER A 30 -3.58 10.89 0.45
C SER A 30 -2.09 10.77 0.14
N LEU A 31 -1.29 10.28 1.08
CA LEU A 31 0.13 10.04 0.92
C LEU A 31 0.47 8.54 1.07
N THR A 32 1.37 8.06 0.22
CA THR A 32 1.90 6.69 0.31
C THR A 32 2.69 6.45 1.60
N THR A 33 2.87 5.20 1.98
CA THR A 33 3.65 4.79 3.14
C THR A 33 4.40 3.49 2.89
N SER A 34 5.62 3.37 3.35
CA SER A 34 6.40 2.11 3.30
C SER A 34 5.94 1.05 4.30
N GLY A 35 5.04 1.39 5.23
CA GLY A 35 4.68 0.52 6.34
C GLY A 35 5.73 0.46 7.47
N SER A 36 6.90 1.09 7.30
CA SER A 36 7.94 1.22 8.32
C SER A 36 7.85 2.57 9.06
N ARG A 37 8.51 2.68 10.21
CA ARG A 37 8.55 3.91 11.01
C ARG A 37 9.99 4.36 11.23
N GLY A 38 10.47 5.30 10.41
CA GLY A 38 11.82 5.86 10.51
C GLY A 38 12.93 4.87 10.12
N GLU A 39 14.19 5.26 10.33
CA GLU A 39 15.35 4.46 9.92
C GLU A 39 15.47 3.11 10.65
N VAL A 40 15.17 3.07 11.93
CA VAL A 40 15.17 1.81 12.71
C VAL A 40 14.08 0.86 12.21
N GLY A 41 12.91 1.40 11.93
CA GLY A 41 11.82 0.63 11.34
C GLY A 41 12.15 0.12 9.93
N GLU A 42 12.90 0.89 9.13
CA GLU A 42 13.36 0.47 7.80
C GLU A 42 14.31 -0.74 7.91
N ALA A 43 15.33 -0.69 8.78
CA ALA A 43 16.27 -1.80 8.97
C ALA A 43 15.58 -3.09 9.42
N GLN A 44 14.65 -2.97 10.36
CA GLN A 44 13.84 -4.11 10.82
C GLN A 44 12.95 -4.66 9.71
N MET A 45 12.32 -3.80 8.93
CA MET A 45 11.52 -4.17 7.77
C MET A 45 12.35 -4.95 6.74
N LEU A 46 13.55 -4.48 6.40
CA LEU A 46 14.43 -5.15 5.44
C LEU A 46 14.80 -6.57 5.87
N SER A 47 15.22 -6.74 7.14
CA SER A 47 15.53 -8.07 7.68
C SER A 47 14.30 -8.97 7.66
N TYR A 48 13.17 -8.46 8.11
CA TYR A 48 11.92 -9.19 8.16
C TYR A 48 11.44 -9.66 6.78
N LEU A 49 11.53 -8.80 5.77
CA LEU A 49 11.14 -9.14 4.40
C LEU A 49 12.05 -10.20 3.79
N ARG A 50 13.37 -10.08 3.98
CA ARG A 50 14.34 -11.09 3.50
C ARG A 50 14.14 -12.47 4.13
N GLU A 51 13.80 -12.50 5.40
CA GLU A 51 13.57 -13.74 6.15
C GLU A 51 12.23 -14.42 5.81
N ASN A 52 11.20 -13.64 5.47
CA ASN A 52 9.83 -14.14 5.40
C ASN A 52 9.19 -14.13 4.01
N LEU A 53 9.77 -13.43 3.03
CA LEU A 53 9.33 -13.46 1.64
C LEU A 53 10.31 -14.25 0.77
N ALA A 54 10.02 -15.53 0.58
CA ALA A 54 10.84 -16.41 -0.24
C ALA A 54 10.89 -15.90 -1.70
N GLY A 55 12.09 -15.84 -2.27
CA GLY A 55 12.31 -15.43 -3.65
C GLY A 55 12.28 -13.90 -3.88
N LEU A 56 12.23 -13.09 -2.81
CA LEU A 56 12.35 -11.64 -2.95
C LEU A 56 13.75 -11.25 -3.45
N ASP A 57 13.81 -10.57 -4.59
CA ASP A 57 15.05 -10.08 -5.18
C ASP A 57 15.54 -8.81 -4.49
N ASP A 58 16.86 -8.70 -4.32
CA ASP A 58 17.48 -7.49 -3.75
C ASP A 58 17.24 -6.24 -4.61
N GLU A 59 17.11 -6.36 -5.93
CA GLU A 59 16.77 -5.24 -6.81
C GLU A 59 15.36 -4.71 -6.53
N THR A 60 14.37 -5.61 -6.42
CA THR A 60 12.98 -5.25 -6.05
C THR A 60 12.92 -4.56 -4.70
N LEU A 61 13.61 -5.12 -3.71
CA LEU A 61 13.64 -4.57 -2.35
C LEU A 61 14.34 -3.20 -2.32
N SER A 62 15.46 -3.06 -3.02
CA SER A 62 16.19 -1.78 -3.12
C SER A 62 15.36 -0.69 -3.79
N ASP A 63 14.66 -1.01 -4.86
CA ASP A 63 13.78 -0.06 -5.55
C ASP A 63 12.59 0.34 -4.67
N PHE A 64 11.99 -0.63 -3.95
CA PHE A 64 10.95 -0.37 -2.97
C PHE A 64 11.39 0.64 -1.91
N VAL A 65 12.56 0.44 -1.32
CA VAL A 65 13.11 1.34 -0.31
C VAL A 65 13.34 2.74 -0.88
N LYS A 66 13.97 2.84 -2.06
CA LYS A 66 14.24 4.13 -2.71
C LYS A 66 12.98 4.92 -2.99
N LYS A 67 11.95 4.25 -3.55
CA LYS A 67 10.67 4.90 -3.88
C LYS A 67 9.89 5.36 -2.66
N ASN A 68 10.06 4.69 -1.54
CA ASN A 68 9.27 4.93 -0.33
C ASN A 68 10.03 5.64 0.81
N ARG A 69 11.24 6.14 0.56
CA ARG A 69 11.96 7.01 1.51
C ARG A 69 11.19 8.28 1.81
N GLU A 70 10.50 8.80 0.82
CA GLU A 70 9.60 9.93 0.94
C GLU A 70 8.17 9.47 0.68
N ARG A 71 7.22 10.14 1.31
CA ARG A 71 5.80 9.92 1.07
C ARG A 71 5.40 10.69 -0.18
N HIS A 72 4.66 10.03 -1.07
CA HIS A 72 4.21 10.60 -2.33
C HIS A 72 2.70 10.81 -2.33
N PRO A 73 2.18 11.92 -2.89
CA PRO A 73 0.76 12.10 -3.09
C PRO A 73 0.17 11.01 -3.99
N ILE A 74 -1.00 10.52 -3.63
CA ILE A 74 -1.79 9.64 -4.47
C ILE A 74 -2.64 10.52 -5.37
N GLY A 75 -2.29 10.54 -6.64
CA GLY A 75 -2.94 11.38 -7.65
C GLY A 75 -3.40 10.57 -8.87
N PRO A 76 -3.80 11.26 -9.96
CA PRO A 76 -4.29 10.63 -11.19
C PRO A 76 -3.31 9.64 -11.83
N GLU A 77 -2.02 9.73 -11.51
CA GLU A 77 -1.00 8.82 -12.01
C GLU A 77 -1.18 7.39 -11.47
N LEU A 78 -1.59 7.25 -10.20
CA LEU A 78 -1.85 5.96 -9.54
C LEU A 78 -3.33 5.57 -9.58
N ASP A 79 -4.23 6.53 -9.64
CA ASP A 79 -5.68 6.33 -9.71
C ASP A 79 -6.29 7.17 -10.85
N PRO A 80 -6.06 6.80 -12.12
CA PRO A 80 -6.49 7.60 -13.28
C PRO A 80 -8.00 7.68 -13.44
N GLU A 81 -8.73 6.72 -12.90
CA GLU A 81 -10.21 6.70 -12.95
C GLU A 81 -10.86 7.40 -11.75
N GLY A 82 -10.07 7.89 -10.78
CA GLY A 82 -10.57 8.55 -9.59
C GLY A 82 -11.49 7.68 -8.73
N ARG A 83 -11.19 6.39 -8.63
CA ARG A 83 -12.00 5.43 -7.86
C ARG A 83 -11.79 5.54 -6.35
N LEU A 84 -10.65 6.07 -5.94
CA LEU A 84 -10.28 6.23 -4.53
C LEU A 84 -10.65 7.63 -4.04
N THR A 85 -11.10 7.71 -2.79
CA THR A 85 -11.34 8.99 -2.12
C THR A 85 -10.15 9.33 -1.23
N CYS A 86 -9.32 10.28 -1.67
CA CYS A 86 -8.12 10.68 -0.94
C CYS A 86 -8.45 11.61 0.23
N VAL A 87 -7.98 11.25 1.42
CA VAL A 87 -8.15 12.04 2.65
C VAL A 87 -6.76 12.44 3.17
N GLY A 88 -6.57 13.75 3.35
CA GLY A 88 -5.32 14.33 3.88
C GLY A 88 -5.12 14.02 5.35
N ASP A 89 -3.89 14.17 5.82
CA ASP A 89 -3.52 13.86 7.21
C ASP A 89 -4.28 14.73 8.23
N GLU A 90 -4.46 16.02 7.96
CA GLU A 90 -5.23 16.93 8.83
C GLU A 90 -6.69 16.49 8.97
N GLU A 91 -7.35 16.20 7.85
CA GLU A 91 -8.73 15.73 7.83
C GLU A 91 -8.85 14.39 8.54
N PHE A 92 -7.90 13.47 8.29
CA PHE A 92 -7.87 12.17 8.94
C PHE A 92 -7.73 12.30 10.46
N HIS A 93 -6.84 13.16 10.96
CA HIS A 93 -6.72 13.46 12.38
C HIS A 93 -8.00 14.09 12.97
N HIS A 94 -8.65 14.96 12.20
CA HIS A 94 -9.93 15.55 12.63
C HIS A 94 -11.03 14.50 12.76
N ILE A 95 -11.11 13.54 11.83
CA ILE A 95 -12.10 12.45 11.89
C ILE A 95 -11.88 11.58 13.13
N PHE A 96 -10.63 11.16 13.38
CA PHE A 96 -10.27 10.20 14.42
C PHE A 96 -9.73 10.81 15.71
N ARG A 97 -10.10 12.06 16.01
CA ARG A 97 -9.63 12.81 17.19
C ARG A 97 -10.09 12.26 18.53
N ASP A 98 -11.13 11.44 18.55
CA ASP A 98 -11.77 10.90 19.74
C ASP A 98 -12.39 9.51 19.49
N GLY A 99 -13.06 8.95 20.50
CA GLY A 99 -13.69 7.63 20.42
C GLY A 99 -14.82 7.49 19.39
N GLU A 100 -15.37 8.59 18.88
CA GLU A 100 -16.44 8.58 17.87
C GLU A 100 -15.89 8.60 16.42
N GLY A 101 -14.59 8.44 16.24
CA GLY A 101 -13.92 8.56 14.93
C GLY A 101 -14.54 7.68 13.85
N TRP A 102 -14.80 6.42 14.13
CA TRP A 102 -15.38 5.50 13.15
C TRP A 102 -16.84 5.80 12.83
N GLU A 103 -17.64 6.27 13.79
CA GLU A 103 -19.01 6.72 13.51
C GLU A 103 -19.02 7.96 12.63
N ARG A 104 -18.12 8.92 12.92
CA ARG A 104 -17.93 10.12 12.10
C ARG A 104 -17.47 9.74 10.69
N PHE A 105 -16.51 8.84 10.56
CA PHE A 105 -16.03 8.33 9.29
C PHE A 105 -17.15 7.74 8.43
N ARG A 106 -17.97 6.85 8.98
CA ARG A 106 -19.08 6.21 8.25
C ARG A 106 -20.16 7.20 7.81
N ARG A 107 -20.37 8.27 8.58
CA ARG A 107 -21.28 9.35 8.17
C ARG A 107 -20.71 10.18 7.01
N MET A 108 -19.40 10.44 7.03
CA MET A 108 -18.73 11.24 5.98
C MET A 108 -18.51 10.46 4.68
N PHE A 109 -18.27 9.17 4.80
CA PHE A 109 -17.91 8.29 3.67
C PHE A 109 -18.78 7.02 3.66
N PRO A 110 -20.08 7.14 3.35
CA PRO A 110 -21.00 6.00 3.42
C PRO A 110 -20.69 4.89 2.41
N ASP A 111 -19.97 5.20 1.34
CA ASP A 111 -19.58 4.24 0.30
C ASP A 111 -18.23 3.55 0.58
N SER A 112 -17.59 3.85 1.71
CA SER A 112 -16.31 3.27 2.10
C SER A 112 -16.45 2.39 3.34
N ASP A 113 -16.05 1.13 3.21
CA ASP A 113 -16.06 0.17 4.32
C ASP A 113 -15.01 0.48 5.39
N GLY A 114 -13.95 1.19 5.03
CA GLY A 114 -12.85 1.52 5.91
C GLY A 114 -11.81 2.38 5.24
N THR A 115 -10.63 2.45 5.83
CA THR A 115 -9.50 3.21 5.30
C THR A 115 -8.45 2.29 4.69
N LEU A 116 -7.83 2.75 3.61
CA LEU A 116 -6.74 2.09 2.91
C LEU A 116 -5.49 2.97 2.96
N ARG A 117 -4.35 2.35 3.04
CA ARG A 117 -3.05 2.97 2.77
C ARG A 117 -2.15 1.98 2.03
N PHE A 118 -1.29 2.49 1.19
CA PHE A 118 -0.36 1.67 0.43
C PHE A 118 0.94 2.42 0.13
N SER A 119 1.95 1.66 -0.27
CA SER A 119 3.24 2.14 -0.71
C SER A 119 3.27 2.42 -2.20
N ARG A 120 4.33 3.07 -2.68
CA ARG A 120 4.78 2.89 -4.05
C ARG A 120 5.30 1.47 -4.24
N VAL A 121 5.25 0.99 -5.47
CA VAL A 121 5.63 -0.37 -5.83
C VAL A 121 7.12 -0.43 -6.16
N GLY A 122 7.86 -1.27 -5.44
CA GLY A 122 9.23 -1.63 -5.82
C GLY A 122 9.21 -2.66 -6.94
N LEU A 123 10.07 -2.49 -7.93
CA LEU A 123 10.18 -3.35 -9.11
C LEU A 123 11.63 -3.78 -9.31
N ASP A 124 11.85 -4.98 -9.84
CA ASP A 124 13.13 -5.35 -10.40
C ASP A 124 13.38 -4.63 -11.74
N ARG A 125 14.60 -4.67 -12.25
CA ARG A 125 14.99 -3.98 -13.49
C ARG A 125 14.17 -4.39 -14.70
N ASP A 126 13.85 -5.68 -14.80
CA ASP A 126 13.13 -6.26 -15.94
C ASP A 126 11.61 -6.21 -15.80
N VAL A 127 11.10 -5.63 -14.71
CA VAL A 127 9.66 -5.50 -14.40
C VAL A 127 8.97 -6.88 -14.38
N THR A 128 9.62 -7.84 -13.73
CA THR A 128 9.12 -9.22 -13.58
C THR A 128 8.74 -9.56 -12.13
N GLN A 129 9.26 -8.79 -11.18
CA GLN A 129 8.94 -8.91 -9.76
C GLN A 129 8.53 -7.57 -9.16
N ALA A 130 7.58 -7.60 -8.25
CA ALA A 130 7.07 -6.40 -7.59
C ALA A 130 6.82 -6.62 -6.10
N LEU A 131 7.09 -5.59 -5.30
CA LEU A 131 6.81 -5.53 -3.87
C LEU A 131 5.96 -4.31 -3.55
N ILE A 132 4.85 -4.53 -2.84
CA ILE A 132 3.97 -3.46 -2.35
C ILE A 132 3.60 -3.69 -0.88
N TYR A 133 3.47 -2.60 -0.12
CA TYR A 133 2.81 -2.59 1.16
C TYR A 133 1.37 -2.11 0.99
N ALA A 134 0.43 -2.78 1.65
CA ALA A 134 -0.96 -2.33 1.73
C ALA A 134 -1.54 -2.65 3.11
N GLY A 135 -2.34 -1.74 3.64
CA GLY A 135 -3.02 -1.90 4.92
C GLY A 135 -4.45 -1.36 4.85
N GLN A 136 -5.37 -2.09 5.46
CA GLN A 136 -6.79 -1.71 5.58
C GLN A 136 -7.19 -1.71 7.05
N GLN A 137 -8.02 -0.74 7.41
CA GLN A 137 -8.61 -0.66 8.74
C GLN A 137 -10.11 -0.33 8.62
N PHE A 138 -10.93 -1.11 9.28
CA PHE A 138 -12.39 -1.05 9.19
C PHE A 138 -13.04 -0.58 10.50
N ASP A 139 -12.34 -0.73 11.62
CA ASP A 139 -12.75 -0.26 12.95
C ASP A 139 -11.52 -0.18 13.86
N TRP A 140 -11.71 0.21 15.13
CA TRP A 140 -10.62 0.33 16.11
C TRP A 140 -9.79 -0.94 16.24
N ASN A 141 -10.43 -2.10 16.24
CA ASN A 141 -9.81 -3.41 16.42
C ASN A 141 -10.02 -4.34 15.20
N VAL A 142 -10.26 -3.79 14.03
CA VAL A 142 -10.47 -4.56 12.81
C VAL A 142 -9.64 -3.99 11.68
N GLY A 143 -8.55 -4.61 11.39
CA GLY A 143 -7.67 -4.22 10.31
C GLY A 143 -6.40 -5.05 10.25
N SER A 144 -5.70 -4.91 9.15
CA SER A 144 -4.40 -5.55 8.96
C SER A 144 -3.60 -4.83 7.87
N GLY A 145 -2.30 -5.03 7.90
CA GLY A 145 -1.41 -4.54 6.86
C GLY A 145 -0.20 -5.44 6.70
N GLY A 146 0.39 -5.39 5.53
CA GLY A 146 1.54 -6.20 5.22
C GLY A 146 2.07 -5.98 3.82
N TYR A 147 3.09 -6.75 3.51
CA TYR A 147 3.81 -6.70 2.24
C TYR A 147 3.38 -7.87 1.35
N ARG A 148 3.26 -7.61 0.06
CA ARG A 148 2.87 -8.56 -0.96
C ARG A 148 3.89 -8.59 -2.08
N LEU A 149 4.35 -9.79 -2.40
CA LEU A 149 5.29 -10.06 -3.48
C LEU A 149 4.53 -10.61 -4.68
N PHE A 150 4.77 -10.01 -5.84
CA PHE A 150 4.17 -10.41 -7.10
C PHE A 150 5.24 -10.82 -8.12
N SER A 151 4.89 -11.70 -9.02
CA SER A 151 5.67 -12.02 -10.21
C SER A 151 4.83 -11.84 -11.46
N LYS A 152 5.47 -11.36 -12.54
CA LYS A 152 4.83 -11.22 -13.86
C LYS A 152 5.14 -12.43 -14.73
N ASN A 153 4.10 -13.15 -15.12
CA ASN A 153 4.20 -14.30 -16.02
C ASN A 153 3.20 -14.13 -17.15
N ASP A 154 3.66 -14.27 -18.40
CA ASP A 154 2.80 -14.07 -19.58
C ASP A 154 2.02 -12.77 -19.58
N GLY A 155 2.68 -11.68 -19.15
CA GLY A 155 2.11 -10.35 -19.05
C GLY A 155 1.13 -10.12 -17.88
N ARG A 156 1.00 -11.08 -16.96
CA ARG A 156 0.08 -11.02 -15.82
C ARG A 156 0.81 -11.03 -14.49
N TRP A 157 0.43 -10.15 -13.59
CA TRP A 157 0.90 -10.13 -12.20
C TRP A 157 0.13 -11.14 -11.35
N THR A 158 0.86 -11.96 -10.60
CA THR A 158 0.32 -12.97 -9.68
C THR A 158 1.01 -12.85 -8.33
N GLU A 159 0.24 -12.85 -7.23
CA GLU A 159 0.80 -12.86 -5.88
C GLU A 159 1.58 -14.16 -5.63
N ARG A 160 2.82 -14.04 -5.18
CA ARG A 160 3.72 -15.17 -4.85
C ARG A 160 3.86 -15.38 -3.36
N GLY A 161 3.71 -14.34 -2.61
CA GLY A 161 3.84 -14.40 -1.16
C GLY A 161 3.36 -13.13 -0.51
N ARG A 162 3.06 -13.24 0.76
CA ARG A 162 2.68 -12.10 1.59
C ARG A 162 3.13 -12.32 3.01
N VAL A 163 3.40 -11.22 3.71
CA VAL A 163 3.78 -11.23 5.11
C VAL A 163 3.13 -10.05 5.81
N GLY A 164 2.43 -10.33 6.90
CA GLY A 164 1.80 -9.30 7.73
C GLY A 164 2.81 -8.55 8.57
N ASN A 165 2.56 -7.27 8.82
CA ASN A 165 3.34 -6.49 9.76
C ASN A 165 2.50 -5.94 10.93
N TRP A 166 1.18 -5.94 10.82
CA TRP A 166 0.27 -5.61 11.91
C TRP A 166 -1.11 -6.21 11.70
N ILE A 167 -1.78 -6.49 12.81
CA ILE A 167 -3.20 -6.90 12.92
C ILE A 167 -3.78 -6.15 14.10
N SER A 168 -5.02 -5.67 14.00
CA SER A 168 -5.77 -5.06 15.10
C SER A 168 -7.17 -5.64 15.20
#